data_ce3dcdd05ade1aa338aed875ec0797da
#
_entry.id   ce3dcdd05ade1aa338aed875ec0797da
#
_cell.length_a   1.000
_cell.length_b   1.000
_cell.length_c   1.000
_cell.angle_alpha   90.00
_cell.angle_beta   90.00
_cell.angle_gamma   90.00
#
_symmetry.space_group_name_H-M   'P 1'
#
loop_
_entity.id
_entity.type
_entity.pdbx_description
1 polymer ?
#
loop_
_entity_poly.entity_id
_entity_poly.type
_entity_poly.pdbx_seq_one_letter_code
_entity_poly.pdbx_strand_id
1 'polypeptide(L)'
;FFFGTFGLLIISFVLVGVSQPNVLFFPENQPNQIITYIEYPEATDIEKTNELTKKIEKRVFEAIKKYEDDGYNFMVESAISQVGEGAGNPQTDGGQQNEMPHKGKITLSMREFNDRRGVKSSTVLEEVREAVQGLPGASVIVEKDAAGPPAGYPINIEIKGENYDQMLAEAQKMRSFMQDLSIDGIEELKIDVNKAKPELNVKVDRKKAGRLGVSTAVVGQT
;
A
#
# COMPACT_ATOMS: atom_id res chain seq x y z
N PHE A 1 38.98 43.92 -7.90
CA PHE A 1 37.72 43.48 -7.25
C PHE A 1 36.80 42.79 -8.27
N PHE A 2 36.46 43.46 -9.38
CA PHE A 2 35.55 42.96 -10.41
C PHE A 2 35.98 41.61 -11.04
N PHE A 3 37.27 41.49 -11.41
CA PHE A 3 37.77 40.20 -11.96
C PHE A 3 37.79 39.07 -10.95
N GLY A 4 37.96 39.36 -9.65
CA GLY A 4 37.88 38.35 -8.58
C GLY A 4 36.45 37.80 -8.40
N THR A 5 35.44 38.66 -8.43
CA THR A 5 34.03 38.22 -8.33
C THR A 5 33.59 37.42 -9.56
N PHE A 6 34.05 37.84 -10.76
CA PHE A 6 33.75 37.10 -11.99
C PHE A 6 34.42 35.72 -12.03
N GLY A 7 35.66 35.64 -11.57
CA GLY A 7 36.37 34.36 -11.38
C GLY A 7 35.69 33.42 -10.41
N LEU A 8 35.21 33.93 -9.28
CA LEU A 8 34.48 33.16 -8.27
C LEU A 8 33.12 32.64 -8.81
N LEU A 9 32.43 33.44 -9.63
CA LEU A 9 31.18 33.04 -10.27
C LEU A 9 31.43 31.88 -11.26
N ILE A 10 32.48 31.98 -12.11
CA ILE A 10 32.83 30.89 -13.05
C ILE A 10 33.18 29.61 -12.29
N ILE A 11 33.96 29.69 -11.22
CA ILE A 11 34.32 28.54 -10.36
C ILE A 11 33.06 27.90 -9.76
N SER A 12 32.12 28.72 -9.32
CA SER A 12 30.84 28.22 -8.76
C SER A 12 30.05 27.41 -9.79
N PHE A 13 29.93 27.91 -11.02
CA PHE A 13 29.26 27.17 -12.09
C PHE A 13 29.97 25.87 -12.47
N VAL A 14 31.30 25.90 -12.52
CA VAL A 14 32.09 24.69 -12.79
C VAL A 14 31.92 23.66 -11.65
N LEU A 15 31.94 24.09 -10.38
CA LEU A 15 31.71 23.22 -9.25
C LEU A 15 30.30 22.57 -9.27
N VAL A 16 29.25 23.33 -9.57
CA VAL A 16 27.89 22.79 -9.73
C VAL A 16 27.82 21.80 -10.89
N GLY A 17 28.45 22.12 -12.02
CA GLY A 17 28.48 21.23 -13.18
C GLY A 17 29.22 19.92 -12.97
N VAL A 18 30.30 19.94 -12.17
CA VAL A 18 31.10 18.74 -11.84
C VAL A 18 30.44 17.91 -10.75
N SER A 19 29.84 18.54 -9.72
CA SER A 19 29.24 17.84 -8.60
C SER A 19 27.88 17.22 -8.95
N GLN A 20 27.25 17.61 -10.07
CA GLN A 20 25.94 17.10 -10.52
C GLN A 20 24.97 16.83 -9.36
N PRO A 21 24.62 17.84 -8.55
CA PRO A 21 23.77 17.62 -7.40
C PRO A 21 22.42 17.05 -7.84
N ASN A 22 21.99 15.96 -7.23
CA ASN A 22 20.65 15.43 -7.44
C ASN A 22 19.63 16.45 -6.89
N VAL A 23 18.95 17.13 -7.82
CA VAL A 23 17.85 18.03 -7.45
C VAL A 23 16.59 17.18 -7.29
N LEU A 24 16.24 16.86 -6.06
CA LEU A 24 14.98 16.19 -5.75
C LEU A 24 13.94 17.26 -5.40
N PHE A 25 12.82 17.25 -6.12
CA PHE A 25 11.70 18.15 -5.86
C PHE A 25 11.06 17.86 -4.50
N PHE A 26 10.99 16.58 -4.13
CA PHE A 26 10.64 16.13 -2.78
C PHE A 26 11.80 15.27 -2.25
N PRO A 27 12.58 15.77 -1.28
CA PRO A 27 13.64 14.98 -0.67
C PRO A 27 13.02 13.78 0.06
N GLU A 28 13.64 12.62 -0.07
CA GLU A 28 13.26 11.44 0.71
C GLU A 28 13.60 11.66 2.18
N ASN A 29 12.58 12.00 2.96
CA ASN A 29 12.73 12.11 4.40
C ASN A 29 12.66 10.73 5.07
N GLN A 30 13.20 10.65 6.28
CA GLN A 30 13.01 9.53 7.18
C GLN A 30 11.50 9.32 7.43
N PRO A 31 10.94 8.12 7.27
CA PRO A 31 9.54 7.89 7.49
C PRO A 31 9.11 8.23 8.93
N ASN A 32 8.00 8.91 9.06
CA ASN A 32 7.35 9.15 10.34
C ASN A 32 6.33 8.07 10.68
N GLN A 33 5.83 7.39 9.67
CA GLN A 33 5.01 6.20 9.83
C GLN A 33 5.52 5.09 8.92
N ILE A 34 5.45 3.86 9.43
CA ILE A 34 5.70 2.63 8.70
C ILE A 34 4.38 1.87 8.70
N ILE A 35 3.87 1.58 7.50
CA ILE A 35 2.55 0.99 7.32
C ILE A 35 2.70 -0.37 6.68
N THR A 36 2.18 -1.39 7.33
CA THR A 36 2.10 -2.75 6.79
C THR A 36 0.68 -2.98 6.30
N TYR A 37 0.50 -3.10 5.00
CA TYR A 37 -0.77 -3.46 4.36
C TYR A 37 -0.83 -4.96 4.16
N ILE A 38 -1.99 -5.54 4.46
CA ILE A 38 -2.29 -6.96 4.36
C ILE A 38 -3.52 -7.09 3.50
N GLU A 39 -3.41 -7.80 2.38
CA GLU A 39 -4.53 -7.97 1.44
C GLU A 39 -4.72 -9.44 1.08
N TYR A 40 -5.88 -9.97 1.40
CA TYR A 40 -6.37 -11.25 0.89
C TYR A 40 -7.15 -11.03 -0.42
N PRO A 41 -7.41 -12.09 -1.20
CA PRO A 41 -8.39 -12.03 -2.28
C PRO A 41 -9.75 -11.51 -1.76
N GLU A 42 -10.42 -10.69 -2.57
CA GLU A 42 -11.77 -10.21 -2.22
C GLU A 42 -12.72 -11.38 -1.89
N ALA A 43 -13.76 -11.12 -1.13
CA ALA A 43 -14.64 -12.12 -0.52
C ALA A 43 -14.00 -13.01 0.57
N THR A 44 -12.80 -12.69 1.02
CA THR A 44 -12.25 -13.34 2.21
C THR A 44 -12.96 -12.82 3.46
N ASP A 45 -13.27 -13.74 4.38
CA ASP A 45 -13.88 -13.42 5.65
C ASP A 45 -12.97 -12.54 6.52
N ILE A 46 -13.59 -11.59 7.22
CA ILE A 46 -12.88 -10.66 8.11
C ILE A 46 -12.15 -11.37 9.25
N GLU A 47 -12.69 -12.49 9.75
CA GLU A 47 -12.04 -13.26 10.81
C GLU A 47 -10.71 -13.84 10.35
N LYS A 48 -10.66 -14.36 9.12
CA LYS A 48 -9.43 -14.89 8.53
C LYS A 48 -8.37 -13.79 8.34
N THR A 49 -8.82 -12.60 7.92
CA THR A 49 -7.95 -11.42 7.77
C THR A 49 -7.43 -10.98 9.15
N ASN A 50 -8.28 -10.97 10.16
CA ASN A 50 -7.92 -10.63 11.54
C ASN A 50 -6.89 -11.61 12.12
N GLU A 51 -7.06 -12.92 11.90
CA GLU A 51 -6.09 -13.93 12.35
C GLU A 51 -4.70 -13.71 11.76
N LEU A 52 -4.63 -13.41 10.45
CA LEU A 52 -3.35 -13.11 9.80
C LEU A 52 -2.78 -11.80 10.32
N THR A 53 -3.60 -10.76 10.44
CA THR A 53 -3.16 -9.46 10.96
C THR A 53 -2.55 -9.62 12.35
N LYS A 54 -3.17 -10.40 13.24
CA LYS A 54 -2.60 -10.72 14.57
C LYS A 54 -1.28 -11.48 14.50
N LYS A 55 -1.10 -12.37 13.52
CA LYS A 55 0.18 -13.08 13.34
C LYS A 55 1.27 -12.12 12.88
N ILE A 56 0.94 -11.22 11.94
CA ILE A 56 1.86 -10.21 11.43
C ILE A 56 2.21 -9.21 12.53
N GLU A 57 1.21 -8.75 13.29
CA GLU A 57 1.40 -7.87 14.44
C GLU A 57 2.43 -8.43 15.43
N LYS A 58 2.35 -9.70 15.77
CA LYS A 58 3.35 -10.35 16.65
C LYS A 58 4.75 -10.28 16.07
N ARG A 59 4.91 -10.57 14.76
CA ARG A 59 6.22 -10.49 14.09
C ARG A 59 6.76 -9.05 14.06
N VAL A 60 5.89 -8.09 13.80
CA VAL A 60 6.24 -6.66 13.83
C VAL A 60 6.70 -6.25 15.22
N PHE A 61 5.96 -6.63 16.27
CA PHE A 61 6.35 -6.34 17.66
C PHE A 61 7.66 -7.03 18.05
N GLU A 62 7.91 -8.25 17.62
CA GLU A 62 9.19 -8.92 17.84
C GLU A 62 10.34 -8.19 17.16
N ALA A 63 10.15 -7.70 15.93
CA ALA A 63 11.17 -6.96 15.19
C ALA A 63 11.53 -5.62 15.88
N ILE A 64 10.55 -4.90 16.41
CA ILE A 64 10.77 -3.61 17.07
C ILE A 64 11.12 -3.71 18.55
N LYS A 65 11.04 -4.90 19.16
CA LYS A 65 11.32 -5.13 20.60
C LYS A 65 12.74 -4.74 21.00
N LYS A 66 13.71 -4.89 20.12
CA LYS A 66 15.10 -4.51 20.38
C LYS A 66 15.33 -3.01 20.63
N TYR A 67 14.34 -2.18 20.26
CA TYR A 67 14.33 -0.74 20.53
C TYR A 67 13.65 -0.38 21.85
N GLU A 68 13.26 -1.38 22.62
CA GLU A 68 12.66 -1.22 23.94
C GLU A 68 13.74 -1.19 25.02
N ASP A 69 13.67 -0.18 25.88
CA ASP A 69 14.57 0.03 27.01
C ASP A 69 13.69 0.43 28.21
N ASP A 70 13.75 -0.36 29.31
CA ASP A 70 12.95 -0.18 30.53
C ASP A 70 11.42 -0.05 30.27
N GLY A 71 10.89 -0.82 29.31
CA GLY A 71 9.47 -0.78 28.93
C GLY A 71 9.11 0.43 28.04
N TYR A 72 10.07 1.16 27.55
CA TYR A 72 9.92 2.31 26.67
C TYR A 72 10.56 2.04 25.32
N ASN A 73 9.79 2.05 24.25
CA ASN A 73 10.34 1.94 22.90
C ASN A 73 10.77 3.33 22.41
N PHE A 74 12.08 3.52 22.20
CA PHE A 74 12.64 4.81 21.79
C PHE A 74 12.54 5.08 20.28
N MET A 75 12.10 4.11 19.47
CA MET A 75 11.86 4.27 18.03
C MET A 75 10.39 4.43 17.70
N VAL A 76 9.52 3.64 18.33
CA VAL A 76 8.09 3.56 18.03
C VAL A 76 7.29 4.18 19.18
N GLU A 77 6.43 5.14 18.85
CA GLU A 77 5.54 5.80 19.79
C GLU A 77 4.25 5.02 19.98
N SER A 78 3.66 4.58 18.88
CA SER A 78 2.42 3.82 18.89
C SER A 78 2.35 2.82 17.73
N ALA A 79 1.58 1.77 17.93
CA ALA A 79 1.23 0.79 16.91
C ALA A 79 -0.28 0.60 16.90
N ILE A 80 -0.90 0.74 15.72
CA ILE A 80 -2.34 0.62 15.54
C ILE A 80 -2.61 -0.44 14.48
N SER A 81 -3.38 -1.46 14.83
CA SER A 81 -3.83 -2.50 13.91
C SER A 81 -5.30 -2.29 13.57
N GLN A 82 -5.64 -2.32 12.29
CA GLN A 82 -7.00 -2.16 11.76
C GLN A 82 -7.31 -3.32 10.82
N VAL A 83 -8.55 -3.81 10.83
CA VAL A 83 -9.03 -4.87 9.94
C VAL A 83 -10.40 -4.48 9.40
N GLY A 84 -10.58 -4.60 8.09
CA GLY A 84 -11.79 -4.22 7.40
C GLY A 84 -11.92 -2.71 7.23
N GLU A 85 -12.55 -2.04 8.19
CA GLU A 85 -12.73 -0.59 8.13
C GLU A 85 -11.41 0.16 8.31
N GLY A 86 -11.14 1.11 7.42
CA GLY A 86 -9.94 1.94 7.45
C GLY A 86 -8.62 1.21 7.12
N ALA A 87 -8.68 -0.08 6.73
CA ALA A 87 -7.50 -0.87 6.38
C ALA A 87 -6.99 -0.66 4.95
N GLY A 88 -7.72 0.09 4.11
CA GLY A 88 -7.32 0.39 2.74
C GLY A 88 -6.07 1.27 2.66
N ASN A 89 -5.38 1.19 1.52
CA ASN A 89 -4.27 2.07 1.18
C ASN A 89 -4.82 3.33 0.49
N PRO A 90 -4.69 4.53 1.08
CA PRO A 90 -5.21 5.77 0.48
C PRO A 90 -4.62 6.09 -0.89
N GLN A 91 -3.42 5.59 -1.18
CA GLN A 91 -2.72 5.84 -2.45
C GLN A 91 -3.29 5.03 -3.61
N THR A 92 -3.77 3.81 -3.34
CA THR A 92 -4.20 2.86 -4.37
C THR A 92 -5.70 2.59 -4.38
N ASP A 93 -6.36 2.69 -3.22
CA ASP A 93 -7.80 2.39 -3.07
C ASP A 93 -8.68 3.64 -3.22
N GLY A 94 -8.12 4.76 -3.69
CA GLY A 94 -8.87 6.00 -3.97
C GLY A 94 -9.44 6.71 -2.75
N GLY A 95 -8.94 6.42 -1.55
CA GLY A 95 -9.38 7.05 -0.31
C GLY A 95 -10.80 6.67 0.13
N GLN A 96 -11.40 5.66 -0.47
CA GLN A 96 -12.73 5.18 -0.09
C GLN A 96 -12.66 4.49 1.28
N GLN A 97 -13.47 4.95 2.21
CA GLN A 97 -13.67 4.33 3.53
C GLN A 97 -14.72 3.22 3.45
N ASN A 98 -14.63 2.34 2.47
CA ASN A 98 -15.54 1.22 2.34
C ASN A 98 -15.10 0.11 3.30
N GLU A 99 -16.05 -0.69 3.74
CA GLU A 99 -15.75 -1.93 4.44
C GLU A 99 -14.97 -2.87 3.50
N MET A 100 -13.74 -3.19 3.87
CA MET A 100 -12.83 -4.06 3.12
C MET A 100 -12.44 -5.25 3.99
N PRO A 101 -13.32 -6.24 4.21
CA PRO A 101 -13.09 -7.35 5.14
C PRO A 101 -11.85 -8.19 4.82
N HIS A 102 -11.39 -8.13 3.57
CA HIS A 102 -10.20 -8.82 3.09
C HIS A 102 -8.90 -8.05 3.33
N LYS A 103 -8.95 -6.84 3.91
CA LYS A 103 -7.77 -6.00 4.16
C LYS A 103 -7.51 -5.80 5.64
N GLY A 104 -6.22 -5.81 5.98
CA GLY A 104 -5.68 -5.43 7.28
C GLY A 104 -4.57 -4.40 7.14
N LYS A 105 -4.35 -3.61 8.17
CA LYS A 105 -3.33 -2.58 8.21
C LYS A 105 -2.73 -2.47 9.60
N ILE A 106 -1.40 -2.39 9.68
CA ILE A 106 -0.68 -2.10 10.92
C ILE A 106 0.14 -0.83 10.68
N THR A 107 -0.13 0.19 11.46
CA THR A 107 0.56 1.48 11.37
C THR A 107 1.46 1.65 12.59
N LEU A 108 2.76 1.76 12.37
CA LEU A 108 3.74 2.15 13.37
C LEU A 108 4.01 3.63 13.25
N SER A 109 3.69 4.41 14.28
CA SER A 109 4.08 5.83 14.36
C SER A 109 5.44 5.93 15.02
N MET A 110 6.38 6.54 14.32
CA MET A 110 7.74 6.71 14.81
C MET A 110 7.82 7.92 15.75
N ARG A 111 8.67 7.82 16.76
CA ARG A 111 8.95 8.97 17.65
C ARG A 111 9.63 10.11 16.91
N GLU A 112 9.69 11.28 17.53
CA GLU A 112 10.43 12.42 16.98
C GLU A 112 11.91 12.08 16.76
N PHE A 113 12.50 12.68 15.74
CA PHE A 113 13.87 12.37 15.32
C PHE A 113 14.89 12.47 16.46
N ASN A 114 14.71 13.44 17.37
CA ASN A 114 15.61 13.67 18.51
C ASN A 114 15.58 12.53 19.54
N ASP A 115 14.45 11.83 19.66
CA ASP A 115 14.27 10.75 20.63
C ASP A 115 14.80 9.40 20.14
N ARG A 116 15.04 9.27 18.82
CA ARG A 116 15.44 8.01 18.17
C ARG A 116 16.88 7.59 18.42
N ARG A 117 17.62 8.27 19.30
CA ARG A 117 19.01 7.96 19.69
C ARG A 117 19.97 7.76 18.48
N GLY A 118 19.73 8.48 17.39
CA GLY A 118 20.53 8.41 16.16
C GLY A 118 20.22 7.22 15.24
N VAL A 119 19.25 6.38 15.58
CA VAL A 119 18.78 5.28 14.71
C VAL A 119 17.85 5.83 13.63
N LYS A 120 18.02 5.35 12.41
CA LYS A 120 17.20 5.77 11.27
C LYS A 120 15.90 4.96 11.22
N SER A 121 14.74 5.61 11.00
CA SER A 121 13.47 4.89 10.81
C SER A 121 13.43 4.05 9.53
N SER A 122 14.26 4.37 8.53
CA SER A 122 14.46 3.51 7.36
C SER A 122 15.02 2.12 7.72
N THR A 123 15.84 2.03 8.77
CA THR A 123 16.33 0.73 9.26
C THR A 123 15.19 -0.10 9.83
N VAL A 124 14.30 0.53 10.61
CA VAL A 124 13.12 -0.15 11.15
C VAL A 124 12.19 -0.61 10.04
N LEU A 125 12.04 0.19 8.97
CA LEU A 125 11.24 -0.17 7.79
C LEU A 125 11.74 -1.48 7.17
N GLU A 126 13.05 -1.61 6.92
CA GLU A 126 13.63 -2.82 6.33
C GLU A 126 13.49 -4.03 7.26
N GLU A 127 13.69 -3.85 8.55
CA GLU A 127 13.52 -4.93 9.53
C GLU A 127 12.08 -5.43 9.62
N VAL A 128 11.10 -4.52 9.56
CA VAL A 128 9.69 -4.90 9.50
C VAL A 128 9.39 -5.64 8.19
N ARG A 129 9.95 -5.19 7.05
CA ARG A 129 9.83 -5.89 5.77
C ARG A 129 10.33 -7.33 5.84
N GLU A 130 11.53 -7.51 6.38
CA GLU A 130 12.10 -8.85 6.56
C GLU A 130 11.26 -9.73 7.49
N ALA A 131 10.76 -9.17 8.60
CA ALA A 131 9.98 -9.91 9.58
C ALA A 131 8.64 -10.43 9.04
N VAL A 132 8.01 -9.72 8.10
CA VAL A 132 6.70 -10.08 7.57
C VAL A 132 6.74 -10.90 6.28
N GLN A 133 7.92 -11.18 5.74
CA GLN A 133 8.07 -12.00 4.53
C GLN A 133 7.65 -13.45 4.73
N GLY A 134 7.34 -14.12 3.61
CA GLY A 134 7.12 -15.57 3.55
C GLY A 134 5.77 -16.03 4.08
N LEU A 135 4.75 -15.19 4.07
CA LEU A 135 3.38 -15.55 4.43
C LEU A 135 2.58 -15.91 3.17
N PRO A 136 2.23 -17.20 2.96
CA PRO A 136 1.51 -17.60 1.77
C PRO A 136 0.03 -17.21 1.83
N GLY A 137 -0.55 -16.90 0.67
CA GLY A 137 -1.99 -16.74 0.48
C GLY A 137 -2.54 -15.33 0.71
N ALA A 138 -1.72 -14.37 1.09
CA ALA A 138 -2.05 -12.96 1.17
C ALA A 138 -0.90 -12.12 0.64
N SER A 139 -1.19 -10.93 0.12
CA SER A 139 -0.19 -9.90 -0.16
C SER A 139 0.10 -9.14 1.12
N VAL A 140 1.38 -8.99 1.45
CA VAL A 140 1.83 -8.21 2.62
C VAL A 140 2.92 -7.25 2.15
N ILE A 141 2.62 -5.95 2.22
CA ILE A 141 3.48 -4.88 1.74
C ILE A 141 3.78 -3.92 2.88
N VAL A 142 5.05 -3.53 3.03
CA VAL A 142 5.47 -2.56 4.04
C VAL A 142 5.97 -1.30 3.35
N GLU A 143 5.27 -0.21 3.60
CA GLU A 143 5.55 1.09 2.98
C GLU A 143 5.79 2.17 4.04
N LYS A 144 6.50 3.23 3.64
CA LYS A 144 6.53 4.49 4.37
C LYS A 144 5.26 5.28 4.07
N ASP A 145 4.85 6.15 4.99
CA ASP A 145 3.78 7.10 4.71
C ASP A 145 4.15 7.95 3.47
N ALA A 146 3.24 8.02 2.53
CA ALA A 146 3.43 8.84 1.34
C ALA A 146 3.03 10.29 1.65
N ALA A 147 4.00 11.19 1.57
CA ALA A 147 3.74 12.62 1.63
C ALA A 147 3.21 13.08 0.28
N GLY A 148 1.98 13.58 0.24
CA GLY A 148 1.38 14.16 -0.97
C GLY A 148 0.01 13.57 -1.33
N PRO A 149 -0.60 14.06 -2.42
CA PRO A 149 -1.88 13.53 -2.90
C PRO A 149 -1.72 12.09 -3.40
N PRO A 150 -2.79 11.29 -3.38
CA PRO A 150 -2.76 9.94 -3.93
C PRO A 150 -2.24 9.92 -5.36
N ALA A 151 -1.16 9.20 -5.58
CA ALA A 151 -0.49 9.11 -6.89
C ALA A 151 -0.77 7.78 -7.60
N GLY A 152 -1.42 6.82 -6.93
CA GLY A 152 -1.62 5.46 -7.44
C GLY A 152 -0.31 4.66 -7.50
N TYR A 153 -0.32 3.62 -8.32
CA TYR A 153 0.89 2.82 -8.54
C TYR A 153 1.89 3.58 -9.41
N PRO A 154 3.21 3.47 -9.13
CA PRO A 154 4.26 4.18 -9.88
C PRO A 154 4.35 3.73 -11.34
N ILE A 155 3.95 2.52 -11.65
CA ILE A 155 3.91 1.97 -13.01
C ILE A 155 2.52 1.41 -13.27
N ASN A 156 1.86 1.90 -14.31
CA ASN A 156 0.59 1.42 -14.79
C ASN A 156 0.72 0.94 -16.23
N ILE A 157 0.31 -0.31 -16.50
CA ILE A 157 0.28 -0.88 -17.84
C ILE A 157 -1.19 -1.04 -18.23
N GLU A 158 -1.62 -0.27 -19.22
CA GLU A 158 -3.00 -0.31 -19.69
C GLU A 158 -3.14 -1.28 -20.88
N ILE A 159 -4.03 -2.27 -20.74
CA ILE A 159 -4.37 -3.21 -21.81
C ILE A 159 -5.75 -2.86 -22.34
N LYS A 160 -5.83 -2.54 -23.62
CA LYS A 160 -7.08 -2.18 -24.31
C LYS A 160 -7.54 -3.27 -25.27
N GLY A 161 -8.85 -3.50 -25.33
CA GLY A 161 -9.44 -4.47 -26.26
C GLY A 161 -10.95 -4.41 -26.20
N GLU A 162 -11.62 -5.03 -27.18
CA GLU A 162 -13.08 -5.09 -27.25
C GLU A 162 -13.66 -6.26 -26.44
N ASN A 163 -12.86 -7.30 -26.20
CA ASN A 163 -13.30 -8.49 -25.48
C ASN A 163 -12.68 -8.54 -24.09
N TYR A 164 -13.51 -8.44 -23.07
CA TYR A 164 -13.08 -8.41 -21.66
C TYR A 164 -12.34 -9.67 -21.22
N ASP A 165 -12.83 -10.87 -21.60
CA ASP A 165 -12.18 -12.12 -21.19
C ASP A 165 -10.81 -12.31 -21.85
N GLN A 166 -10.66 -11.86 -23.10
CA GLN A 166 -9.38 -11.87 -23.78
C GLN A 166 -8.39 -10.88 -23.15
N MET A 167 -8.83 -9.65 -22.86
CA MET A 167 -7.99 -8.66 -22.17
C MET A 167 -7.47 -9.19 -20.84
N LEU A 168 -8.35 -9.84 -20.08
CA LEU A 168 -7.97 -10.38 -18.77
C LEU A 168 -7.04 -11.57 -18.87
N ALA A 169 -7.22 -12.43 -19.87
CA ALA A 169 -6.30 -13.54 -20.15
C ALA A 169 -4.90 -13.02 -20.52
N GLU A 170 -4.81 -11.98 -21.35
CA GLU A 170 -3.54 -11.36 -21.71
C GLU A 170 -2.90 -10.64 -20.50
N ALA A 171 -3.68 -9.96 -19.66
CA ALA A 171 -3.18 -9.37 -18.42
C ALA A 171 -2.58 -10.43 -17.48
N GLN A 172 -3.24 -11.59 -17.35
CA GLN A 172 -2.73 -12.70 -16.54
C GLN A 172 -1.43 -13.28 -17.10
N LYS A 173 -1.34 -13.44 -18.42
CA LYS A 173 -0.10 -13.91 -19.08
C LYS A 173 1.04 -12.90 -18.87
N MET A 174 0.77 -11.61 -19.04
CA MET A 174 1.75 -10.56 -18.82
C MET A 174 2.24 -10.56 -17.37
N ARG A 175 1.33 -10.67 -16.40
CA ARG A 175 1.70 -10.75 -14.98
C ARG A 175 2.60 -11.96 -14.72
N SER A 176 2.24 -13.15 -15.21
CA SER A 176 3.05 -14.36 -15.04
C SER A 176 4.43 -14.20 -15.66
N PHE A 177 4.50 -13.65 -16.87
CA PHE A 177 5.77 -13.38 -17.56
C PHE A 177 6.67 -12.42 -16.76
N MET A 178 6.10 -11.34 -16.21
CA MET A 178 6.86 -10.40 -15.40
C MET A 178 7.30 -11.00 -14.06
N GLN A 179 6.49 -11.88 -13.46
CA GLN A 179 6.87 -12.62 -12.27
C GLN A 179 8.03 -13.57 -12.52
N ASP A 180 8.01 -14.29 -13.66
CA ASP A 180 9.08 -15.23 -14.06
C ASP A 180 10.41 -14.49 -14.32
N LEU A 181 10.35 -13.25 -14.80
CA LEU A 181 11.55 -12.43 -15.00
C LEU A 181 12.22 -11.99 -13.70
N SER A 182 11.51 -12.07 -12.58
CA SER A 182 12.03 -11.69 -11.24
C SER A 182 12.76 -10.35 -11.26
N ILE A 183 12.12 -9.33 -11.82
CA ILE A 183 12.72 -7.99 -11.98
C ILE A 183 12.95 -7.38 -10.59
N ASP A 184 14.19 -7.04 -10.32
CA ASP A 184 14.58 -6.43 -9.04
C ASP A 184 13.88 -5.07 -8.82
N GLY A 185 13.38 -4.84 -7.60
CA GLY A 185 12.65 -3.64 -7.24
C GLY A 185 11.13 -3.69 -7.51
N ILE A 186 10.58 -4.79 -8.07
CA ILE A 186 9.13 -4.99 -8.15
C ILE A 186 8.67 -5.78 -6.92
N GLU A 187 7.91 -5.13 -6.05
CA GLU A 187 7.34 -5.77 -4.85
C GLU A 187 6.02 -6.47 -5.15
N GLU A 188 5.16 -5.90 -6.00
CA GLU A 188 3.86 -6.45 -6.35
C GLU A 188 3.47 -6.17 -7.81
N LEU A 189 2.83 -7.17 -8.43
CA LEU A 189 2.15 -7.06 -9.72
C LEU A 189 0.67 -7.32 -9.53
N LYS A 190 -0.13 -6.26 -9.56
CA LYS A 190 -1.59 -6.30 -9.37
C LYS A 190 -2.32 -6.11 -10.70
N ILE A 191 -3.38 -6.88 -10.91
CA ILE A 191 -4.34 -6.65 -12.00
C ILE A 191 -5.53 -5.93 -11.39
N ASP A 192 -5.84 -4.75 -11.88
CA ASP A 192 -6.94 -3.89 -11.41
C ASP A 192 -8.30 -4.37 -11.95
N VAL A 193 -8.53 -5.68 -11.85
CA VAL A 193 -9.81 -6.29 -12.23
C VAL A 193 -10.16 -7.36 -11.23
N ASN A 194 -11.30 -7.20 -10.63
CA ASN A 194 -11.81 -8.12 -9.63
C ASN A 194 -12.77 -9.14 -10.21
N LYS A 195 -12.32 -10.40 -10.35
CA LYS A 195 -13.17 -11.54 -10.76
C LYS A 195 -13.88 -12.23 -9.59
N ALA A 196 -13.40 -12.02 -8.39
CA ALA A 196 -13.86 -12.79 -7.22
C ALA A 196 -14.95 -12.09 -6.42
N LYS A 197 -15.40 -10.88 -6.84
CA LYS A 197 -16.46 -10.17 -6.15
C LYS A 197 -17.78 -10.91 -6.34
N PRO A 198 -18.36 -11.48 -5.29
CA PRO A 198 -19.65 -12.15 -5.42
C PRO A 198 -20.73 -11.11 -5.74
N GLU A 199 -21.49 -11.37 -6.81
CA GLU A 199 -22.64 -10.55 -7.18
C GLU A 199 -23.93 -11.30 -6.87
N LEU A 200 -24.84 -10.65 -6.16
CA LEU A 200 -26.20 -11.14 -5.99
C LEU A 200 -27.08 -10.60 -7.11
N ASN A 201 -27.35 -11.43 -8.12
CA ASN A 201 -28.21 -11.05 -9.23
C ASN A 201 -29.69 -11.38 -8.92
N VAL A 202 -30.45 -10.37 -8.49
CA VAL A 202 -31.87 -10.52 -8.16
C VAL A 202 -32.71 -10.30 -9.42
N LYS A 203 -33.29 -11.38 -9.96
CA LYS A 203 -34.25 -11.31 -11.09
C LYS A 203 -35.68 -11.34 -10.60
N VAL A 204 -36.37 -10.22 -10.72
CA VAL A 204 -37.77 -10.11 -10.33
C VAL A 204 -38.70 -10.61 -11.46
N ASP A 205 -39.54 -11.61 -11.16
CA ASP A 205 -40.62 -12.02 -12.06
C ASP A 205 -41.75 -10.96 -12.03
N ARG A 206 -41.73 -10.08 -13.01
CA ARG A 206 -42.67 -8.96 -13.11
C ARG A 206 -44.15 -9.42 -13.21
N LYS A 207 -44.39 -10.59 -13.84
CA LYS A 207 -45.77 -11.12 -13.98
C LYS A 207 -46.29 -11.60 -12.62
N LYS A 208 -45.45 -12.30 -11.86
CA LYS A 208 -45.79 -12.79 -10.55
C LYS A 208 -45.91 -11.64 -9.52
N ALA A 209 -45.00 -10.68 -9.55
CA ALA A 209 -45.08 -9.48 -8.73
C ALA A 209 -46.36 -8.69 -8.96
N GLY A 210 -46.72 -8.46 -10.23
CA GLY A 210 -47.97 -7.78 -10.60
C GLY A 210 -49.25 -8.50 -10.14
N ARG A 211 -49.27 -9.86 -10.17
CA ARG A 211 -50.38 -10.65 -9.64
C ARG A 211 -50.51 -10.54 -8.12
N LEU A 212 -49.40 -10.33 -7.43
CA LEU A 212 -49.37 -10.16 -5.98
C LEU A 212 -49.48 -8.72 -5.52
N GLY A 213 -49.69 -7.77 -6.44
CA GLY A 213 -49.83 -6.34 -6.13
C GLY A 213 -48.53 -5.67 -5.67
N VAL A 214 -47.38 -6.32 -5.86
CA VAL A 214 -46.09 -5.79 -5.47
C VAL A 214 -45.42 -5.13 -6.68
N SER A 215 -45.06 -3.85 -6.56
CA SER A 215 -44.31 -3.18 -7.61
C SER A 215 -42.82 -3.60 -7.61
N THR A 216 -42.22 -3.65 -8.80
CA THR A 216 -40.78 -3.95 -8.93
C THR A 216 -39.91 -2.89 -8.24
N ALA A 217 -40.41 -1.67 -8.07
CA ALA A 217 -39.72 -0.61 -7.32
C ALA A 217 -39.63 -0.92 -5.82
N VAL A 218 -40.68 -1.49 -5.23
CA VAL A 218 -40.70 -1.90 -3.82
C VAL A 218 -39.68 -3.02 -3.57
N VAL A 219 -39.59 -4.00 -4.49
CA VAL A 219 -38.59 -5.09 -4.38
C VAL A 219 -37.14 -4.60 -4.51
N GLY A 220 -36.91 -3.48 -5.22
CA GLY A 220 -35.60 -2.89 -5.38
C GLY A 220 -35.17 -1.96 -4.22
N GLN A 221 -36.09 -1.65 -3.31
CA GLN A 221 -35.84 -0.80 -2.15
C GLN A 221 -35.64 -1.59 -0.83
N THR A 222 -35.87 -2.89 -0.85
CA THR A 222 -35.69 -3.83 0.27
C THR A 222 -34.34 -4.50 0.21
#